data_2af019a6a125c4c8a2633c7b0080b8b8
#
_entry.id   2af019a6a125c4c8a2633c7b0080b8b8
#
_cell.length_a   1.000
_cell.length_b   1.000
_cell.length_c   1.000
_cell.angle_alpha   90.00
_cell.angle_beta   90.00
_cell.angle_gamma   90.00
#
_symmetry.space_group_name_H-M   'P 1'
#
loop_
_entity.id
_entity.type
_entity.pdbx_description
1 polymer ?
#
loop_
_entity_poly.entity_id
_entity_poly.type
_entity_poly.pdbx_seq_one_letter_code
_entity_poly.pdbx_strand_id
1 'polypeptide(L)'
;MVTQYLDDNWFSLFRHTMEKGRELDMNVWIYDENSYPSGFAGGHVNEAMPESYDEGVALKYLRAGVLPDTVDRFFCCLRREGDAFTDITAEAASRRGEKGDYYLFYKAYNPTSPWYSGFSYVDLMHEGVADKFIELTLDGYKKVVGEEFGGTVPGWFTDEPQIVVTDRESIRWTPDLFDAFRARWGYDLEPNLVSLWEEVGPWRQ
;
A
#
# COMPACT_ATOMS: atom_id res chain seq x y z
N MET A 1 11.96 -19.88 23.46
CA MET A 1 12.62 -19.42 22.23
C MET A 1 11.50 -19.05 21.29
N VAL A 2 11.43 -17.83 20.80
CA VAL A 2 10.39 -17.43 19.85
C VAL A 2 10.92 -17.76 18.46
N THR A 3 10.17 -18.58 17.71
CA THR A 3 10.49 -18.93 16.33
C THR A 3 10.23 -17.69 15.44
N GLN A 4 11.16 -17.33 14.60
CA GLN A 4 10.93 -16.28 13.61
C GLN A 4 10.15 -16.85 12.42
N TYR A 5 9.22 -16.06 11.91
CA TYR A 5 8.42 -16.43 10.76
C TYR A 5 9.29 -16.67 9.53
N LEU A 6 9.05 -17.78 8.81
CA LEU A 6 9.77 -18.21 7.60
C LEU A 6 11.26 -18.54 7.77
N ASP A 7 11.78 -18.65 9.00
CA ASP A 7 13.13 -19.16 9.22
C ASP A 7 13.19 -20.70 9.13
N ASP A 8 14.39 -21.26 9.15
CA ASP A 8 14.59 -22.73 9.10
C ASP A 8 13.89 -23.45 10.23
N ASN A 9 13.83 -22.86 11.41
CA ASN A 9 13.15 -23.45 12.56
C ASN A 9 11.63 -23.42 12.38
N TRP A 10 11.08 -22.33 11.82
CA TRP A 10 9.67 -22.26 11.43
C TRP A 10 9.32 -23.40 10.46
N PHE A 11 10.07 -23.56 9.39
CA PHE A 11 9.81 -24.62 8.43
C PHE A 11 10.02 -26.03 8.99
N SER A 12 10.95 -26.21 9.93
CA SER A 12 11.13 -27.48 10.65
C SER A 12 9.89 -27.84 11.49
N LEU A 13 9.33 -26.86 12.22
CA LEU A 13 8.11 -27.05 13.01
C LEU A 13 6.89 -27.30 12.12
N PHE A 14 6.79 -26.59 11.00
CA PHE A 14 5.71 -26.81 10.04
C PHE A 14 5.76 -28.24 9.46
N ARG A 15 6.93 -28.71 9.09
CA ARG A 15 7.15 -30.09 8.60
C ARG A 15 6.72 -31.13 9.62
N HIS A 16 7.07 -30.91 10.90
CA HIS A 16 6.63 -31.79 11.98
C HIS A 16 5.11 -31.77 12.17
N THR A 17 4.48 -30.59 12.06
CA THR A 17 3.01 -30.46 12.12
C THR A 17 2.34 -31.23 10.99
N MET A 18 2.87 -31.15 9.80
CA MET A 18 2.39 -31.89 8.63
C MET A 18 2.52 -33.41 8.79
N GLU A 19 3.67 -33.90 9.33
CA GLU A 19 3.86 -35.32 9.64
C GLU A 19 2.82 -35.80 10.64
N LYS A 20 2.51 -35.02 11.67
CA LYS A 20 1.46 -35.34 12.65
C LYS A 20 0.07 -35.26 12.03
N GLY A 21 -0.20 -34.33 11.16
CA GLY A 21 -1.45 -34.26 10.39
C GLY A 21 -1.68 -35.57 9.62
N ARG A 22 -0.65 -36.05 8.93
CA ARG A 22 -0.72 -37.31 8.19
C ARG A 22 -0.95 -38.51 9.09
N GLU A 23 -0.25 -38.61 10.24
CA GLU A 23 -0.47 -39.69 11.23
C GLU A 23 -1.90 -39.73 11.77
N LEU A 24 -2.54 -38.57 11.87
CA LEU A 24 -3.86 -38.38 12.43
C LEU A 24 -4.99 -38.33 11.39
N ASP A 25 -4.68 -38.55 10.12
CA ASP A 25 -5.61 -38.37 8.98
C ASP A 25 -6.25 -36.97 8.95
N MET A 26 -5.43 -35.93 9.16
CA MET A 26 -5.84 -34.53 9.19
C MET A 26 -5.15 -33.74 8.09
N ASN A 27 -5.88 -32.83 7.49
CA ASN A 27 -5.30 -31.84 6.58
C ASN A 27 -4.66 -30.70 7.37
N VAL A 28 -3.53 -30.18 6.82
CA VAL A 28 -2.82 -29.02 7.36
C VAL A 28 -2.88 -27.89 6.34
N TRP A 29 -3.59 -26.82 6.67
CA TRP A 29 -3.66 -25.63 5.83
C TRP A 29 -2.52 -24.69 6.17
N ILE A 30 -1.97 -24.04 5.14
CA ILE A 30 -0.97 -23.00 5.33
C ILE A 30 -1.68 -21.67 5.50
N TYR A 31 -1.37 -20.97 6.60
CA TYR A 31 -1.68 -19.56 6.76
C TYR A 31 -0.46 -18.75 6.24
N ASP A 32 -0.69 -17.89 5.25
CA ASP A 32 0.39 -17.25 4.50
C ASP A 32 1.01 -16.02 5.17
N GLU A 33 0.60 -15.73 6.39
CA GLU A 33 1.10 -14.60 7.18
C GLU A 33 1.35 -15.04 8.62
N ASN A 34 2.10 -14.26 9.41
CA ASN A 34 2.23 -14.48 10.85
C ASN A 34 1.38 -13.52 11.67
N SER A 35 0.74 -12.59 11.02
CA SER A 35 -0.08 -11.55 11.62
C SER A 35 -1.31 -11.27 10.73
N TYR A 36 -1.87 -10.06 10.77
CA TYR A 36 -3.06 -9.65 10.02
C TYR A 36 -2.90 -8.20 9.57
N PRO A 37 -3.34 -7.83 8.37
CA PRO A 37 -3.81 -8.67 7.24
C PRO A 37 -2.65 -9.28 6.44
N SER A 38 -2.92 -10.29 5.61
CA SER A 38 -1.91 -10.88 4.73
C SER A 38 -1.36 -9.86 3.73
N GLY A 39 -0.06 -9.98 3.38
CA GLY A 39 0.57 -9.17 2.34
C GLY A 39 1.98 -8.66 2.67
N PHE A 40 2.37 -8.63 3.94
CA PHE A 40 3.68 -8.12 4.35
C PHE A 40 4.67 -9.21 4.83
N ALA A 41 4.20 -10.47 4.91
CA ALA A 41 4.99 -11.64 5.31
C ALA A 41 5.79 -11.42 6.60
N GLY A 42 5.11 -10.95 7.67
CA GLY A 42 5.75 -10.68 8.95
C GLY A 42 6.80 -9.57 8.92
N GLY A 43 6.77 -8.69 7.93
CA GLY A 43 7.75 -7.62 7.71
C GLY A 43 8.84 -7.96 6.69
N HIS A 44 8.92 -9.20 6.21
CA HIS A 44 9.95 -9.60 5.23
C HIS A 44 9.78 -8.89 3.89
N VAL A 45 8.54 -8.61 3.45
CA VAL A 45 8.30 -7.81 2.23
C VAL A 45 8.81 -6.38 2.44
N ASN A 46 8.49 -5.76 3.57
CA ASN A 46 8.94 -4.40 3.91
C ASN A 46 10.46 -4.28 3.94
N GLU A 47 11.13 -5.28 4.54
CA GLU A 47 12.60 -5.31 4.62
C GLU A 47 13.24 -5.47 3.23
N ALA A 48 12.66 -6.31 2.37
CA ALA A 48 13.16 -6.57 1.02
C ALA A 48 12.82 -5.45 0.03
N MET A 49 11.72 -4.72 0.27
CA MET A 49 11.18 -3.67 -0.62
C MET A 49 10.71 -2.46 0.23
N PRO A 50 11.61 -1.58 0.69
CA PRO A 50 11.23 -0.39 1.45
C PRO A 50 10.22 0.50 0.72
N GLU A 51 10.30 0.60 -0.60
CA GLU A 51 9.36 1.31 -1.46
C GLU A 51 7.91 0.80 -1.35
N SER A 52 7.73 -0.43 -0.87
CA SER A 52 6.40 -1.01 -0.66
C SER A 52 5.55 -0.27 0.39
N TYR A 53 6.15 0.60 1.20
CA TYR A 53 5.43 1.29 2.29
C TYR A 53 5.89 2.74 2.54
N ASP A 54 7.04 3.18 2.00
CA ASP A 54 7.63 4.50 2.30
C ASP A 54 7.34 5.56 1.24
N GLU A 55 6.60 5.24 0.17
CA GLU A 55 6.23 6.17 -0.89
C GLU A 55 4.84 6.79 -0.73
N GLY A 56 4.09 6.37 0.30
CA GLY A 56 2.72 6.78 0.57
C GLY A 56 1.69 5.77 0.05
N VAL A 57 0.48 5.84 0.58
CA VAL A 57 -0.62 4.91 0.25
C VAL A 57 -1.92 5.61 -0.07
N ALA A 58 -2.00 6.91 0.17
CA ALA A 58 -3.21 7.68 -0.07
C ALA A 58 -2.89 9.12 -0.43
N LEU A 59 -3.81 9.76 -1.16
CA LEU A 59 -3.83 11.20 -1.41
C LEU A 59 -4.81 11.87 -0.47
N LYS A 60 -4.41 13.04 0.03
CA LYS A 60 -5.20 13.99 0.79
C LYS A 60 -4.98 15.40 0.27
N TYR A 61 -5.86 16.30 0.64
CA TYR A 61 -5.64 17.73 0.40
C TYR A 61 -5.96 18.57 1.63
N LEU A 62 -5.34 19.74 1.66
CA LEU A 62 -5.66 20.83 2.57
C LEU A 62 -6.18 22.00 1.75
N ARG A 63 -7.37 22.52 2.08
CA ARG A 63 -7.86 23.78 1.53
C ARG A 63 -7.35 24.93 2.38
N ALA A 64 -6.73 25.94 1.77
CA ALA A 64 -6.10 27.05 2.47
C ALA A 64 -6.45 28.41 1.83
N GLY A 65 -6.77 29.39 2.67
CA GLY A 65 -6.99 30.77 2.25
C GLY A 65 -5.70 31.60 2.09
N VAL A 66 -4.58 31.02 2.48
CA VAL A 66 -3.23 31.59 2.37
C VAL A 66 -2.24 30.47 2.10
N LEU A 67 -1.29 30.66 1.20
CA LEU A 67 -0.22 29.70 0.99
C LEU A 67 0.68 29.60 2.23
N PRO A 68 0.79 28.40 2.86
CA PRO A 68 1.53 28.25 4.10
C PRO A 68 3.05 28.27 3.89
N ASP A 69 3.81 28.55 4.95
CA ASP A 69 5.27 28.49 4.93
C ASP A 69 5.77 27.07 4.61
N THR A 70 4.95 26.05 4.93
CA THR A 70 5.23 24.62 4.70
C THR A 70 4.80 24.13 3.31
N VAL A 71 4.65 25.02 2.34
CA VAL A 71 4.14 24.67 0.99
C VAL A 71 4.95 23.59 0.30
N ASP A 72 6.25 23.46 0.60
CA ASP A 72 7.14 22.43 0.02
C ASP A 72 6.75 20.98 0.41
N ARG A 73 5.82 20.81 1.36
CA ARG A 73 5.30 19.49 1.76
C ARG A 73 4.23 18.96 0.80
N PHE A 74 3.75 19.79 -0.11
CA PHE A 74 2.70 19.44 -1.04
C PHE A 74 3.28 19.19 -2.43
N PHE A 75 2.93 18.07 -3.02
CA PHE A 75 3.43 17.70 -4.35
C PHE A 75 2.65 18.38 -5.48
N CYS A 76 1.44 18.86 -5.21
CA CYS A 76 0.62 19.60 -6.15
C CYS A 76 -0.13 20.72 -5.40
N CYS A 77 -0.09 21.93 -5.95
CA CYS A 77 -0.72 23.11 -5.41
C CYS A 77 -1.61 23.73 -6.49
N LEU A 78 -2.92 23.66 -6.32
CA LEU A 78 -3.87 24.26 -7.25
C LEU A 78 -4.50 25.51 -6.65
N ARG A 79 -4.53 26.61 -7.41
CA ARG A 79 -5.27 27.83 -7.09
C ARG A 79 -6.62 27.81 -7.79
N ARG A 80 -7.69 28.00 -7.03
CA ARG A 80 -9.05 28.14 -7.57
C ARG A 80 -9.36 29.58 -7.93
N GLU A 81 -9.91 29.79 -9.13
CA GLU A 81 -10.44 31.08 -9.61
C GLU A 81 -11.80 30.83 -10.26
N GLY A 82 -12.87 31.02 -9.47
CA GLY A 82 -14.23 30.61 -9.86
C GLY A 82 -14.34 29.10 -10.00
N ASP A 83 -14.62 28.60 -11.19
CA ASP A 83 -14.72 27.16 -11.49
C ASP A 83 -13.43 26.61 -12.13
N ALA A 84 -12.42 27.45 -12.34
CA ALA A 84 -11.13 27.04 -12.90
C ALA A 84 -10.10 26.79 -11.80
N PHE A 85 -9.16 25.89 -12.09
CA PHE A 85 -8.00 25.57 -11.26
C PHE A 85 -6.72 25.80 -12.06
N THR A 86 -5.78 26.52 -11.47
CA THR A 86 -4.47 26.74 -12.05
C THR A 86 -3.42 26.03 -11.20
N ASP A 87 -2.60 25.19 -11.83
CA ASP A 87 -1.46 24.58 -11.17
C ASP A 87 -0.38 25.64 -10.94
N ILE A 88 -0.07 25.86 -9.67
CA ILE A 88 0.96 26.81 -9.22
C ILE A 88 2.10 26.10 -8.47
N THR A 89 2.20 24.78 -8.57
CA THR A 89 3.16 23.97 -7.81
C THR A 89 4.59 24.49 -7.94
N ALA A 90 5.03 24.79 -9.17
CA ALA A 90 6.39 25.29 -9.44
C ALA A 90 6.68 26.65 -8.79
N GLU A 91 5.65 27.46 -8.57
CA GLU A 91 5.75 28.85 -8.09
C GLU A 91 5.36 28.96 -6.60
N ALA A 92 4.73 27.93 -6.04
CA ALA A 92 4.12 27.97 -4.71
C ALA A 92 5.10 28.42 -3.61
N ALA A 93 6.35 27.95 -3.67
CA ALA A 93 7.39 28.33 -2.71
C ALA A 93 7.72 29.83 -2.72
N SER A 94 7.68 30.48 -3.89
CA SER A 94 7.93 31.92 -4.02
C SER A 94 6.73 32.80 -3.65
N ARG A 95 5.53 32.17 -3.54
CA ARG A 95 4.25 32.84 -3.26
C ARG A 95 3.76 32.61 -1.84
N ARG A 96 4.61 32.14 -0.92
CA ARG A 96 4.27 31.95 0.50
C ARG A 96 3.63 33.20 1.09
N GLY A 97 2.55 33.04 1.87
CA GLY A 97 1.81 34.14 2.46
C GLY A 97 0.80 34.83 1.52
N GLU A 98 0.77 34.47 0.23
CA GLU A 98 -0.22 35.00 -0.70
C GLU A 98 -1.63 34.53 -0.35
N LYS A 99 -2.60 35.46 -0.38
CA LYS A 99 -4.02 35.15 -0.17
C LYS A 99 -4.65 34.60 -1.44
N GLY A 100 -5.52 33.61 -1.27
CA GLY A 100 -6.21 32.96 -2.39
C GLY A 100 -7.13 31.83 -1.89
N ASP A 101 -7.61 31.02 -2.80
CA ASP A 101 -8.32 29.76 -2.51
C ASP A 101 -7.47 28.63 -3.09
N TYR A 102 -6.80 27.90 -2.21
CA TYR A 102 -5.79 26.90 -2.60
C TYR A 102 -6.20 25.51 -2.18
N TYR A 103 -5.91 24.53 -3.03
CA TYR A 103 -5.99 23.11 -2.76
C TYR A 103 -4.57 22.54 -2.80
N LEU A 104 -4.09 22.05 -1.68
CA LEU A 104 -2.71 21.64 -1.46
C LEU A 104 -2.67 20.13 -1.22
N PHE A 105 -2.20 19.36 -2.18
CA PHE A 105 -2.24 17.91 -2.17
C PHE A 105 -0.97 17.30 -1.59
N TYR A 106 -1.13 16.30 -0.76
CA TYR A 106 -0.04 15.57 -0.12
C TYR A 106 -0.32 14.08 -0.03
N LYS A 107 0.77 13.31 0.06
CA LYS A 107 0.72 11.88 0.25
C LYS A 107 0.55 11.55 1.73
N ALA A 108 -0.30 10.59 2.04
CA ALA A 108 -0.47 10.06 3.38
C ALA A 108 0.12 8.64 3.46
N TYR A 109 0.61 8.30 4.63
CA TYR A 109 1.32 7.06 4.92
C TYR A 109 0.56 6.26 5.97
N ASN A 110 0.63 4.93 5.90
CA ASN A 110 0.19 4.09 7.00
C ASN A 110 1.13 4.30 8.21
N PRO A 111 0.60 4.31 9.44
CA PRO A 111 1.44 4.42 10.62
C PRO A 111 2.31 3.17 10.80
N THR A 112 3.54 3.35 11.23
CA THR A 112 4.39 2.24 11.67
C THR A 112 3.84 1.63 12.97
N SER A 113 4.00 0.31 13.13
CA SER A 113 3.49 -0.41 14.29
C SER A 113 4.34 -1.66 14.57
N PRO A 114 4.52 -2.03 15.84
CA PRO A 114 5.08 -3.33 16.20
C PRO A 114 4.29 -4.52 15.62
N TRP A 115 3.00 -4.31 15.33
CA TRP A 115 2.14 -5.29 14.66
C TRP A 115 2.66 -5.64 13.24
N TYR A 116 3.28 -4.69 12.57
CA TYR A 116 3.93 -4.85 11.25
C TYR A 116 5.45 -4.96 11.39
N SER A 117 5.95 -5.59 12.47
CA SER A 117 7.39 -5.76 12.73
C SER A 117 8.18 -4.45 12.80
N GLY A 118 7.54 -3.34 13.17
CA GLY A 118 8.15 -2.01 13.22
C GLY A 118 8.01 -1.20 11.93
N PHE A 119 7.51 -1.80 10.88
CA PHE A 119 7.17 -1.15 9.60
C PHE A 119 5.72 -0.61 9.61
N SER A 120 5.23 -0.20 8.46
CA SER A 120 3.80 0.00 8.19
C SER A 120 3.28 -1.06 7.23
N TYR A 121 1.97 -1.20 7.11
CA TYR A 121 1.40 -2.13 6.15
C TYR A 121 1.76 -1.73 4.70
N VAL A 122 2.06 -2.72 3.89
CA VAL A 122 2.52 -2.54 2.50
C VAL A 122 1.45 -1.97 1.57
N ASP A 123 1.88 -1.31 0.51
CA ASP A 123 1.04 -0.98 -0.63
C ASP A 123 0.92 -2.17 -1.58
N LEU A 124 -0.18 -2.90 -1.51
CA LEU A 124 -0.43 -4.05 -2.38
C LEU A 124 -0.66 -3.68 -3.86
N MET A 125 -0.81 -2.40 -4.16
CA MET A 125 -0.90 -1.91 -5.54
C MET A 125 0.48 -1.55 -6.12
N HIS A 126 1.52 -1.45 -5.28
CA HIS A 126 2.87 -1.20 -5.75
C HIS A 126 3.38 -2.39 -6.56
N GLU A 127 3.99 -2.10 -7.72
CA GLU A 127 4.54 -3.13 -8.61
C GLU A 127 5.56 -4.02 -7.88
N GLY A 128 5.41 -5.34 -8.04
CA GLY A 128 6.31 -6.34 -7.47
C GLY A 128 6.01 -6.75 -6.01
N VAL A 129 5.16 -6.04 -5.27
CA VAL A 129 4.85 -6.40 -3.86
C VAL A 129 4.17 -7.75 -3.77
N ALA A 130 3.18 -8.03 -4.62
CA ALA A 130 2.51 -9.32 -4.65
C ALA A 130 3.48 -10.45 -5.05
N ASP A 131 4.34 -10.22 -6.03
CA ASP A 131 5.35 -11.19 -6.46
C ASP A 131 6.35 -11.46 -5.33
N LYS A 132 6.80 -10.43 -4.63
CA LYS A 132 7.70 -10.59 -3.48
C LYS A 132 7.05 -11.35 -2.33
N PHE A 133 5.79 -11.07 -2.04
CA PHE A 133 5.03 -11.83 -1.05
C PHE A 133 4.93 -13.31 -1.42
N ILE A 134 4.63 -13.63 -2.67
CA ILE A 134 4.56 -15.01 -3.19
C ILE A 134 5.93 -15.69 -3.09
N GLU A 135 7.00 -15.03 -3.51
CA GLU A 135 8.38 -15.53 -3.43
C GLU A 135 8.76 -15.93 -2.00
N LEU A 136 8.47 -15.05 -1.04
CA LEU A 136 8.85 -15.25 0.36
C LEU A 136 7.99 -16.31 1.06
N THR A 137 6.69 -16.29 0.82
CA THR A 137 5.72 -17.17 1.48
C THR A 137 5.49 -18.46 0.68
N LEU A 138 4.73 -18.42 -0.39
CA LEU A 138 4.28 -19.60 -1.13
C LEU A 138 5.45 -20.43 -1.67
N ASP A 139 6.42 -19.78 -2.30
CA ASP A 139 7.61 -20.49 -2.80
C ASP A 139 8.54 -20.96 -1.66
N GLY A 140 8.54 -20.27 -0.53
CA GLY A 140 9.19 -20.72 0.71
C GLY A 140 8.64 -22.06 1.18
N TYR A 141 7.32 -22.15 1.37
CA TYR A 141 6.66 -23.41 1.75
C TYR A 141 6.79 -24.48 0.67
N LYS A 142 6.69 -24.12 -0.62
CA LYS A 142 6.85 -25.05 -1.74
C LYS A 142 8.20 -25.78 -1.72
N LYS A 143 9.28 -25.08 -1.40
CA LYS A 143 10.64 -25.68 -1.26
C LYS A 143 10.69 -26.73 -0.14
N VAL A 144 9.86 -26.61 0.88
CA VAL A 144 9.94 -27.44 2.09
C VAL A 144 8.91 -28.57 2.09
N VAL A 145 7.69 -28.30 1.63
CA VAL A 145 6.54 -29.23 1.68
C VAL A 145 5.77 -29.32 0.37
N GLY A 146 6.34 -28.89 -0.74
CA GLY A 146 5.65 -28.85 -2.03
C GLY A 146 5.13 -30.19 -2.54
N GLU A 147 5.76 -31.31 -2.15
CA GLU A 147 5.31 -32.67 -2.49
C GLU A 147 3.96 -33.02 -1.83
N GLU A 148 3.58 -32.33 -0.77
CA GLU A 148 2.34 -32.54 -0.03
C GLU A 148 1.17 -31.68 -0.53
N PHE A 149 1.44 -30.79 -1.50
CA PHE A 149 0.40 -29.93 -2.06
C PHE A 149 -0.66 -30.76 -2.82
N GLY A 150 -1.93 -30.52 -2.50
CA GLY A 150 -3.05 -31.30 -3.01
C GLY A 150 -3.30 -32.62 -2.26
N GLY A 151 -2.43 -32.96 -1.29
CA GLY A 151 -2.55 -34.09 -0.38
C GLY A 151 -2.80 -33.60 1.06
N THR A 152 -1.83 -33.87 1.95
CA THR A 152 -1.91 -33.44 3.37
C THR A 152 -2.01 -31.91 3.50
N VAL A 153 -1.46 -31.16 2.55
CA VAL A 153 -1.60 -29.69 2.43
C VAL A 153 -2.53 -29.36 1.27
N PRO A 154 -3.86 -29.25 1.50
CA PRO A 154 -4.83 -29.06 0.42
C PRO A 154 -4.91 -27.62 -0.08
N GLY A 155 -4.41 -26.65 0.68
CA GLY A 155 -4.51 -25.24 0.28
C GLY A 155 -3.93 -24.26 1.28
N TRP A 156 -4.17 -22.99 0.96
CA TRP A 156 -3.67 -21.80 1.63
C TRP A 156 -4.86 -21.03 2.19
N PHE A 157 -4.61 -20.36 3.29
CA PHE A 157 -5.52 -19.36 3.84
C PHE A 157 -4.82 -17.99 3.77
N THR A 158 -5.41 -17.08 3.00
CA THR A 158 -5.01 -15.68 2.89
C THR A 158 -6.02 -14.83 3.65
N ASP A 159 -5.56 -13.99 4.56
CA ASP A 159 -6.43 -13.26 5.47
C ASP A 159 -6.54 -11.78 5.09
N GLU A 160 -7.64 -11.46 4.43
CA GLU A 160 -8.11 -10.11 4.10
C GLU A 160 -7.01 -9.12 3.66
N PRO A 161 -6.21 -9.42 2.60
CA PRO A 161 -5.26 -8.45 2.08
C PRO A 161 -5.96 -7.13 1.73
N GLN A 162 -5.41 -6.00 2.18
CA GLN A 162 -6.12 -4.72 2.19
C GLN A 162 -5.53 -3.72 1.18
N ILE A 163 -6.40 -3.15 0.36
CA ILE A 163 -6.11 -1.99 -0.49
C ILE A 163 -6.93 -0.77 -0.02
N VAL A 164 -7.19 -0.66 1.25
CA VAL A 164 -8.01 0.41 1.81
C VAL A 164 -7.15 1.58 2.30
N VAL A 165 -7.73 2.77 2.24
CA VAL A 165 -7.18 3.97 2.87
C VAL A 165 -7.65 4.05 4.31
N THR A 166 -6.90 4.76 5.14
CA THR A 166 -7.12 4.84 6.59
C THR A 166 -8.35 5.66 7.00
N ASP A 167 -8.88 6.47 6.09
CA ASP A 167 -10.07 7.30 6.34
C ASP A 167 -10.89 7.54 5.07
N ARG A 168 -12.13 8.02 5.24
CA ARG A 168 -13.09 8.23 4.15
C ARG A 168 -12.80 9.47 3.29
N GLU A 169 -11.93 10.34 3.74
CA GLU A 169 -11.56 11.57 3.03
C GLU A 169 -10.35 11.37 2.14
N SER A 170 -9.66 10.25 2.29
CA SER A 170 -8.50 9.88 1.49
C SER A 170 -8.91 9.14 0.22
N ILE A 171 -8.12 9.34 -0.83
CA ILE A 171 -8.19 8.54 -2.06
C ILE A 171 -6.96 7.65 -2.12
N ARG A 172 -7.16 6.38 -2.50
CA ARG A 172 -6.05 5.45 -2.68
C ARG A 172 -5.05 6.01 -3.68
N TRP A 173 -3.77 5.92 -3.34
CA TRP A 173 -2.66 6.31 -4.19
C TRP A 173 -1.55 5.25 -4.15
N THR A 174 -0.88 5.10 -5.27
CA THR A 174 0.34 4.31 -5.45
C THR A 174 1.23 5.06 -6.43
N PRO A 175 2.57 4.87 -6.45
CA PRO A 175 3.51 5.69 -7.22
C PRO A 175 3.19 5.85 -8.70
N ASP A 176 2.69 4.82 -9.34
CA ASP A 176 2.37 4.81 -10.78
C ASP A 176 0.98 5.37 -11.15
N LEU A 177 0.18 5.81 -10.16
CA LEU A 177 -1.21 6.25 -10.37
C LEU A 177 -1.33 7.26 -11.52
N PHE A 178 -0.50 8.29 -11.54
CA PHE A 178 -0.61 9.37 -12.52
C PHE A 178 -0.22 8.91 -13.92
N ASP A 179 0.81 8.11 -14.04
CA ASP A 179 1.24 7.55 -15.32
C ASP A 179 0.25 6.52 -15.85
N ALA A 180 -0.26 5.65 -15.01
CA ALA A 180 -1.31 4.69 -15.36
C ALA A 180 -2.60 5.40 -15.77
N PHE A 181 -2.98 6.48 -15.08
CA PHE A 181 -4.14 7.29 -15.41
C PHE A 181 -3.97 7.96 -16.79
N ARG A 182 -2.83 8.63 -17.02
CA ARG A 182 -2.52 9.27 -18.30
C ARG A 182 -2.52 8.27 -19.45
N ALA A 183 -1.91 7.11 -19.26
CA ALA A 183 -1.88 6.06 -20.26
C ALA A 183 -3.27 5.54 -20.62
N ARG A 184 -4.17 5.46 -19.63
CA ARG A 184 -5.54 4.95 -19.82
C ARG A 184 -6.49 5.97 -20.42
N TRP A 185 -6.41 7.24 -19.98
CA TRP A 185 -7.43 8.26 -20.26
C TRP A 185 -6.95 9.38 -21.18
N GLY A 186 -5.62 9.49 -21.42
CA GLY A 186 -5.02 10.42 -22.39
C GLY A 186 -4.90 11.85 -21.91
N TYR A 187 -5.05 12.11 -20.58
CA TYR A 187 -4.85 13.42 -19.97
C TYR A 187 -4.26 13.30 -18.57
N ASP A 188 -3.73 14.41 -18.04
CA ASP A 188 -3.09 14.45 -16.72
C ASP A 188 -4.14 14.57 -15.59
N LEU A 189 -4.00 13.75 -14.56
CA LEU A 189 -4.89 13.78 -13.39
C LEU A 189 -4.55 14.96 -12.46
N GLU A 190 -3.27 15.33 -12.33
CA GLU A 190 -2.79 16.32 -11.36
C GLU A 190 -3.54 17.66 -11.43
N PRO A 191 -3.74 18.30 -12.59
CA PRO A 191 -4.52 19.53 -12.68
C PRO A 191 -6.00 19.35 -12.33
N ASN A 192 -6.47 18.12 -12.32
CA ASN A 192 -7.86 17.74 -12.10
C ASN A 192 -8.11 17.07 -10.76
N LEU A 193 -7.12 17.00 -9.86
CA LEU A 193 -7.20 16.28 -8.60
C LEU A 193 -8.42 16.67 -7.74
N VAL A 194 -8.83 17.95 -7.76
CA VAL A 194 -10.00 18.41 -6.99
C VAL A 194 -11.26 17.66 -7.39
N SER A 195 -11.38 17.23 -8.66
CA SER A 195 -12.54 16.50 -9.16
C SER A 195 -12.76 15.11 -8.50
N LEU A 196 -11.74 14.59 -7.81
CA LEU A 196 -11.86 13.34 -7.07
C LEU A 196 -12.66 13.51 -5.75
N TRP A 197 -12.85 14.75 -5.27
CA TRP A 197 -13.58 15.06 -4.03
C TRP A 197 -14.77 15.99 -4.26
N GLU A 198 -14.69 16.88 -5.27
CA GLU A 198 -15.72 17.89 -5.54
C GLU A 198 -16.27 17.72 -6.97
N GLU A 199 -17.54 18.06 -7.17
CA GLU A 199 -18.20 18.04 -8.48
C GLU A 199 -17.75 19.22 -9.36
N VAL A 200 -16.45 19.26 -9.70
CA VAL A 200 -15.81 20.30 -10.52
C VAL A 200 -15.04 19.68 -11.67
N GLY A 201 -14.85 20.44 -12.75
CA GLY A 201 -14.10 19.95 -13.90
C GLY A 201 -14.65 18.62 -14.47
N PRO A 202 -13.77 17.64 -14.81
CA PRO A 202 -14.15 16.39 -15.45
C PRO A 202 -14.61 15.29 -14.46
N TRP A 203 -15.19 15.62 -13.33
CA TRP A 203 -15.55 14.69 -12.26
C TRP A 203 -16.45 13.51 -12.66
N ARG A 204 -17.10 13.57 -13.82
CA ARG A 204 -17.94 12.48 -14.37
C ARG A 204 -17.21 11.59 -15.38
N GLN A 205 -15.97 11.87 -15.68
CA GLN A 205 -15.15 11.07 -16.58
C GLN A 205 -14.35 10.04 -15.78
#